data_1776aa60b1eceb9d0119854783f1a4bd
#
_entry.id   1776aa60b1eceb9d0119854783f1a4bd
#
_cell.length_a   1.000
_cell.length_b   1.000
_cell.length_c   1.000
_cell.angle_alpha   90.00
_cell.angle_beta   90.00
_cell.angle_gamma   90.00
#
_symmetry.space_group_name_H-M   'P 1'
#
loop_
_entity.id
_entity.type
_entity.pdbx_description
1 polymer ?
#
loop_
_entity_poly.entity_id
_entity_poly.type
_entity_poly.pdbx_seq_one_letter_code
_entity_poly.pdbx_strand_id
1 'polypeptide(L)'
;MNGRVIGRVLALATAVAAPLGLGLATAPAASAAAVTTLYYSSSGAPDYLAQIDQGAANWNAAVTDVKLVKRATGATIVFHEVHSGGSYTNTNGHGRGQIYLDTSQVAEGYDPTRIAAHELGHNLGLPDHYTGPCTELMSGHGPGTACKNAKPSAAEAAKVQSSWVNGLVAQTAETRAVA
;
A
#
# COMPACT_ATOMS: atom_id res chain seq x y z
N MET A 1 28.04 -1.26 -100.74
CA MET A 1 27.43 -2.33 -99.93
C MET A 1 27.44 -1.84 -98.49
N ASN A 2 26.28 -1.75 -97.90
CA ASN A 2 25.96 -0.94 -96.71
C ASN A 2 26.37 -1.64 -95.38
N GLY A 3 27.24 -1.05 -94.59
CA GLY A 3 27.49 -1.40 -93.21
C GLY A 3 26.93 -0.42 -92.26
N ARG A 4 25.85 -0.78 -91.56
CA ARG A 4 25.24 -0.05 -90.49
C ARG A 4 26.03 -0.12 -89.18
N VAL A 5 26.50 1.00 -88.72
CA VAL A 5 27.04 1.16 -87.35
C VAL A 5 25.92 1.34 -86.36
N ILE A 6 25.78 0.41 -85.41
CA ILE A 6 24.80 0.51 -84.34
C ILE A 6 25.53 1.09 -83.12
N GLY A 7 25.21 2.35 -82.80
CA GLY A 7 25.69 2.99 -81.59
C GLY A 7 24.96 2.45 -80.35
N ARG A 8 25.77 1.95 -79.38
CA ARG A 8 25.29 1.57 -78.06
C ARG A 8 25.22 2.79 -77.14
N VAL A 9 24.04 3.16 -76.72
CA VAL A 9 23.83 4.19 -75.70
C VAL A 9 23.99 3.54 -74.34
N LEU A 10 24.99 3.96 -73.57
CA LEU A 10 25.21 3.55 -72.19
C LEU A 10 24.35 4.45 -71.29
N ALA A 11 23.29 3.92 -70.69
CA ALA A 11 22.52 4.59 -69.66
C ALA A 11 23.20 4.49 -68.32
N LEU A 12 23.69 5.59 -67.76
CA LEU A 12 24.14 5.67 -66.36
C LEU A 12 22.92 5.71 -65.46
N ALA A 13 22.70 4.69 -64.66
CA ALA A 13 21.74 4.69 -63.58
C ALA A 13 22.41 5.29 -62.33
N THR A 14 22.03 6.47 -61.94
CA THR A 14 22.43 7.06 -60.64
C THR A 14 21.53 6.49 -59.52
N ALA A 15 22.13 5.63 -58.66
CA ALA A 15 21.47 5.15 -57.49
C ALA A 15 21.50 6.25 -56.39
N VAL A 16 20.34 6.77 -56.06
CA VAL A 16 20.15 7.68 -54.89
C VAL A 16 20.01 6.82 -53.64
N ALA A 17 21.05 6.76 -52.81
CA ALA A 17 21.01 6.14 -51.50
C ALA A 17 20.27 7.09 -50.52
N ALA A 18 19.05 6.73 -50.10
CA ALA A 18 18.36 7.42 -49.01
C ALA A 18 18.94 6.95 -47.68
N PRO A 19 19.31 7.84 -46.74
CA PRO A 19 19.72 7.43 -45.42
C PRO A 19 18.49 6.95 -44.59
N LEU A 20 18.45 5.69 -44.25
CA LEU A 20 17.56 5.15 -43.22
C LEU A 20 17.96 5.74 -41.85
N GLY A 21 17.33 6.84 -41.46
CA GLY A 21 17.43 7.36 -40.11
C GLY A 21 16.75 6.39 -39.13
N LEU A 22 17.53 5.60 -38.40
CA LEU A 22 17.05 4.88 -37.21
C LEU A 22 16.73 5.94 -36.14
N GLY A 23 15.46 6.33 -36.08
CA GLY A 23 14.93 7.10 -34.96
C GLY A 23 14.94 6.20 -33.70
N LEU A 24 15.89 6.40 -32.80
CA LEU A 24 15.84 5.83 -31.45
C LEU A 24 14.64 6.48 -30.74
N ALA A 25 13.52 5.76 -30.70
CA ALA A 25 12.40 6.13 -29.85
C ALA A 25 12.86 5.95 -28.39
N THR A 26 13.18 7.05 -27.72
CA THR A 26 13.36 7.07 -26.27
C THR A 26 12.01 6.81 -25.63
N ALA A 27 11.79 5.61 -25.11
CA ALA A 27 10.63 5.34 -24.28
C ALA A 27 10.67 6.29 -23.07
N PRO A 28 9.56 6.94 -22.71
CA PRO A 28 9.51 7.76 -21.50
C PRO A 28 9.88 6.89 -20.31
N ALA A 29 10.84 7.33 -19.51
CA ALA A 29 11.16 6.66 -18.23
C ALA A 29 9.90 6.66 -17.38
N ALA A 30 9.42 5.46 -17.02
CA ALA A 30 8.31 5.33 -16.08
C ALA A 30 8.74 6.01 -14.78
N SER A 31 8.06 7.10 -14.42
CA SER A 31 8.27 7.73 -13.09
C SER A 31 7.93 6.71 -12.04
N ALA A 32 8.88 6.37 -11.18
CA ALA A 32 8.59 5.53 -10.02
C ALA A 32 7.51 6.21 -9.18
N ALA A 33 6.45 5.48 -8.84
CA ALA A 33 5.38 5.99 -7.99
C ALA A 33 5.98 6.46 -6.65
N ALA A 34 5.61 7.65 -6.20
CA ALA A 34 6.12 8.20 -4.95
C ALA A 34 5.52 7.41 -3.77
N VAL A 35 6.37 6.81 -2.94
CA VAL A 35 5.96 6.10 -1.71
C VAL A 35 5.49 7.12 -0.68
N THR A 36 4.27 6.99 -0.17
CA THR A 36 3.76 7.81 0.92
C THR A 36 4.26 7.28 2.26
N THR A 37 4.91 8.13 3.05
CA THR A 37 5.34 7.77 4.41
C THR A 37 4.35 8.30 5.43
N LEU A 38 3.78 7.38 6.22
CA LEU A 38 2.92 7.67 7.36
C LEU A 38 3.69 7.44 8.65
N TYR A 39 3.52 8.34 9.60
CA TYR A 39 4.21 8.24 10.88
C TYR A 39 3.25 7.81 11.97
N TYR A 40 3.63 6.77 12.75
CA TYR A 40 2.88 6.34 13.92
C TYR A 40 3.67 6.51 15.21
N SER A 41 2.95 6.75 16.32
CA SER A 41 3.49 6.77 17.68
C SER A 41 2.79 5.72 18.52
N SER A 42 3.57 4.89 19.22
CA SER A 42 3.08 3.89 20.17
C SER A 42 3.31 4.29 21.63
N SER A 43 3.75 5.53 21.91
CA SER A 43 4.12 5.95 23.26
C SER A 43 2.95 5.96 24.25
N GLY A 44 1.71 6.05 23.77
CA GLY A 44 0.50 5.98 24.59
C GLY A 44 -0.02 4.55 24.83
N ALA A 45 0.71 3.52 24.31
CA ALA A 45 0.40 2.10 24.49
C ALA A 45 1.66 1.32 24.88
N PRO A 46 2.25 1.59 26.07
CA PRO A 46 3.56 1.07 26.46
C PRO A 46 3.62 -0.46 26.59
N ASP A 47 2.52 -1.11 26.94
CA ASP A 47 2.47 -2.56 27.09
C ASP A 47 2.48 -3.31 25.75
N TYR A 48 2.20 -2.60 24.64
CA TYR A 48 2.03 -3.19 23.29
C TYR A 48 3.02 -2.68 22.26
N LEU A 49 4.14 -2.08 22.67
CA LEU A 49 5.13 -1.49 21.73
C LEU A 49 5.59 -2.48 20.65
N ALA A 50 5.96 -3.70 21.06
CA ALA A 50 6.45 -4.73 20.14
C ALA A 50 5.35 -5.21 19.18
N GLN A 51 4.12 -5.34 19.67
CA GLN A 51 2.97 -5.81 18.90
C GLN A 51 2.54 -4.76 17.86
N ILE A 52 2.56 -3.48 18.23
CA ILE A 52 2.29 -2.37 17.32
C ILE A 52 3.36 -2.31 16.22
N ASP A 53 4.64 -2.40 16.60
CA ASP A 53 5.75 -2.39 15.65
C ASP A 53 5.67 -3.59 14.68
N GLN A 54 5.28 -4.78 15.19
CA GLN A 54 5.06 -5.95 14.35
C GLN A 54 3.86 -5.78 13.40
N GLY A 55 2.75 -5.18 13.88
CA GLY A 55 1.59 -4.86 13.04
C GLY A 55 1.95 -3.92 11.89
N ALA A 56 2.72 -2.88 12.18
CA ALA A 56 3.24 -1.97 11.16
C ALA A 56 4.20 -2.67 10.18
N ALA A 57 5.06 -3.54 10.67
CA ALA A 57 5.97 -4.33 9.84
C ALA A 57 5.22 -5.29 8.90
N ASN A 58 4.13 -5.90 9.36
CA ASN A 58 3.28 -6.78 8.55
C ASN A 58 2.66 -6.02 7.37
N TRP A 59 2.16 -4.82 7.59
CA TRP A 59 1.66 -3.95 6.52
C TRP A 59 2.79 -3.53 5.57
N ASN A 60 3.93 -3.08 6.10
CA ASN A 60 5.09 -2.69 5.31
C ASN A 60 5.66 -3.81 4.42
N ALA A 61 5.47 -5.06 4.82
CA ALA A 61 5.84 -6.22 4.02
C ALA A 61 4.83 -6.55 2.91
N ALA A 62 3.57 -6.14 3.08
CA ALA A 62 2.48 -6.46 2.17
C ALA A 62 2.22 -5.38 1.10
N VAL A 63 2.60 -4.12 1.36
CA VAL A 63 2.34 -2.97 0.47
C VAL A 63 3.62 -2.19 0.20
N THR A 64 3.69 -1.54 -0.96
CA THR A 64 4.88 -0.77 -1.41
C THR A 64 4.63 0.72 -1.56
N ASP A 65 3.38 1.14 -1.83
CA ASP A 65 3.06 2.55 -2.13
C ASP A 65 2.87 3.40 -0.85
N VAL A 66 2.73 2.74 0.30
CA VAL A 66 2.67 3.38 1.61
C VAL A 66 3.61 2.70 2.59
N LYS A 67 4.26 3.49 3.45
CA LYS A 67 5.17 3.03 4.50
C LYS A 67 4.75 3.58 5.86
N LEU A 68 4.65 2.69 6.85
CA LEU A 68 4.43 3.02 8.25
C LEU A 68 5.79 3.12 8.96
N VAL A 69 6.11 4.28 9.52
CA VAL A 69 7.40 4.56 10.17
C VAL A 69 7.14 5.06 11.59
N LYS A 70 7.79 4.44 12.57
CA LYS A 70 7.68 4.84 13.97
C LYS A 70 8.29 6.22 14.20
N ARG A 71 7.59 7.06 14.98
CA ARG A 71 8.05 8.41 15.31
C ARG A 71 7.53 8.83 16.69
N ALA A 72 8.40 9.37 17.52
CA ALA A 72 8.02 9.77 18.88
C ALA A 72 7.13 11.03 18.90
N THR A 73 7.39 11.99 18.00
CA THR A 73 6.68 13.28 17.95
C THR A 73 6.23 13.60 16.52
N GLY A 74 5.08 14.27 16.37
CA GLY A 74 4.56 14.65 15.05
C GLY A 74 4.06 13.47 14.23
N ALA A 75 3.75 12.33 14.86
CA ALA A 75 3.03 11.23 14.24
C ALA A 75 1.58 11.62 13.97
N THR A 76 1.03 11.17 12.86
CA THR A 76 -0.37 11.40 12.49
C THR A 76 -1.27 10.24 12.90
N ILE A 77 -0.70 9.08 13.19
CA ILE A 77 -1.37 7.90 13.76
C ILE A 77 -0.83 7.72 15.17
N VAL A 78 -1.69 7.75 16.17
CA VAL A 78 -1.28 7.67 17.58
C VAL A 78 -2.02 6.54 18.28
N PHE A 79 -1.26 5.66 18.95
CA PHE A 79 -1.80 4.57 19.74
C PHE A 79 -1.97 4.99 21.20
N HIS A 80 -3.05 4.51 21.80
CA HIS A 80 -3.42 4.65 23.20
C HIS A 80 -3.83 3.31 23.77
N GLU A 81 -3.62 3.11 25.06
CA GLU A 81 -4.22 2.00 25.81
C GLU A 81 -5.52 2.46 26.47
N VAL A 82 -6.51 1.56 26.45
CA VAL A 82 -7.75 1.65 27.21
C VAL A 82 -8.05 0.32 27.90
N HIS A 83 -8.95 0.31 28.87
CA HIS A 83 -9.21 -0.88 29.69
C HIS A 83 -10.62 -1.44 29.52
N SER A 84 -11.40 -0.89 28.61
CA SER A 84 -12.77 -1.33 28.30
C SER A 84 -13.29 -0.67 27.04
N GLY A 85 -14.33 -1.25 26.46
CA GLY A 85 -15.07 -0.65 25.34
C GLY A 85 -14.67 -1.19 23.97
N GLY A 86 -13.76 -2.15 23.92
CA GLY A 86 -13.20 -2.71 22.69
C GLY A 86 -12.10 -1.83 22.10
N SER A 87 -11.22 -2.43 21.31
CA SER A 87 -10.26 -1.69 20.51
C SER A 87 -10.96 -1.02 19.33
N TYR A 88 -10.50 0.16 18.97
CA TYR A 88 -11.09 0.91 17.85
C TYR A 88 -10.14 1.99 17.33
N THR A 89 -10.47 2.48 16.16
CA THR A 89 -9.78 3.61 15.52
C THR A 89 -10.76 4.73 15.18
N ASN A 90 -10.41 5.97 15.54
CA ASN A 90 -10.98 7.18 14.96
C ASN A 90 -10.03 7.66 13.85
N THR A 91 -10.44 7.61 12.60
CA THR A 91 -9.55 7.87 11.46
C THR A 91 -10.25 8.54 10.30
N ASN A 92 -9.47 9.24 9.47
CA ASN A 92 -9.91 9.72 8.15
C ASN A 92 -9.71 8.67 7.03
N GLY A 93 -9.24 7.45 7.36
CA GLY A 93 -8.93 6.41 6.40
C GLY A 93 -7.69 6.68 5.53
N HIS A 94 -6.94 7.74 5.80
CA HIS A 94 -5.81 8.20 4.99
C HIS A 94 -4.63 8.68 5.84
N GLY A 95 -4.16 7.81 6.74
CA GLY A 95 -2.93 8.01 7.47
C GLY A 95 -3.01 9.02 8.62
N ARG A 96 -4.22 9.36 9.07
CA ARG A 96 -4.43 10.16 10.28
C ARG A 96 -5.48 9.50 11.15
N GLY A 97 -5.14 9.19 12.41
CA GLY A 97 -6.10 8.60 13.35
C GLY A 97 -5.56 8.43 14.75
N GLN A 98 -6.49 8.17 15.65
CA GLN A 98 -6.24 7.81 17.04
C GLN A 98 -6.70 6.36 17.21
N ILE A 99 -5.79 5.47 17.56
CA ILE A 99 -6.03 4.05 17.77
C ILE A 99 -6.06 3.80 19.28
N TYR A 100 -7.07 3.06 19.73
CA TYR A 100 -7.25 2.68 21.12
C TYR A 100 -7.20 1.17 21.23
N LEU A 101 -6.19 0.63 21.92
CA LEU A 101 -6.03 -0.79 22.19
C LEU A 101 -6.62 -1.13 23.55
N ASP A 102 -7.61 -2.01 23.57
CA ASP A 102 -8.28 -2.44 24.80
C ASP A 102 -7.56 -3.63 25.43
N THR A 103 -7.00 -3.41 26.62
CA THR A 103 -6.32 -4.46 27.41
C THR A 103 -7.27 -5.56 27.85
N SER A 104 -8.58 -5.29 27.99
CA SER A 104 -9.57 -6.34 28.33
C SER A 104 -9.75 -7.33 27.19
N GLN A 105 -9.74 -6.92 25.94
CA GLN A 105 -9.76 -7.84 24.80
C GLN A 105 -8.52 -8.76 24.78
N VAL A 106 -7.35 -8.22 25.11
CA VAL A 106 -6.13 -9.03 25.21
C VAL A 106 -6.26 -10.03 26.37
N ALA A 107 -6.82 -9.63 27.50
CA ALA A 107 -7.08 -10.52 28.64
C ALA A 107 -8.11 -11.62 28.30
N GLU A 108 -9.06 -11.37 27.42
CA GLU A 108 -9.99 -12.35 26.86
C GLU A 108 -9.32 -13.35 25.90
N GLY A 109 -8.08 -13.09 25.49
CA GLY A 109 -7.27 -13.97 24.65
C GLY A 109 -7.16 -13.55 23.18
N TYR A 110 -7.64 -12.37 22.79
CA TYR A 110 -7.37 -11.83 21.46
C TYR A 110 -5.90 -11.49 21.29
N ASP A 111 -5.40 -11.63 20.07
CA ASP A 111 -3.99 -11.38 19.77
C ASP A 111 -3.72 -9.88 19.61
N PRO A 112 -2.87 -9.26 20.45
CA PRO A 112 -2.63 -7.82 20.41
C PRO A 112 -1.91 -7.36 19.13
N THR A 113 -1.11 -8.22 18.49
CA THR A 113 -0.50 -7.89 17.20
C THR A 113 -1.54 -7.82 16.09
N ARG A 114 -2.51 -8.76 16.12
CA ARG A 114 -3.64 -8.76 15.19
C ARG A 114 -4.50 -7.51 15.39
N ILE A 115 -4.82 -7.16 16.64
CA ILE A 115 -5.58 -5.94 16.95
C ILE A 115 -4.84 -4.72 16.40
N ALA A 116 -3.57 -4.54 16.73
CA ALA A 116 -2.80 -3.38 16.28
C ALA A 116 -2.71 -3.29 14.74
N ALA A 117 -2.49 -4.43 14.06
CA ALA A 117 -2.44 -4.49 12.61
C ALA A 117 -3.79 -4.18 11.96
N HIS A 118 -4.91 -4.66 12.55
CA HIS A 118 -6.27 -4.41 12.11
C HIS A 118 -6.60 -2.91 12.20
N GLU A 119 -6.32 -2.27 13.34
CA GLU A 119 -6.56 -0.83 13.53
C GLU A 119 -5.72 0.05 12.58
N LEU A 120 -4.48 -0.38 12.27
CA LEU A 120 -3.68 0.25 11.22
C LEU A 120 -4.34 0.11 9.84
N GLY A 121 -5.02 -1.00 9.57
CA GLY A 121 -5.76 -1.24 8.32
C GLY A 121 -6.84 -0.17 8.09
N HIS A 122 -7.53 0.27 9.13
CA HIS A 122 -8.48 1.38 9.04
C HIS A 122 -7.79 2.70 8.66
N ASN A 123 -6.62 2.96 9.21
CA ASN A 123 -5.82 4.15 8.84
C ASN A 123 -5.29 4.08 7.41
N LEU A 124 -5.22 2.87 6.83
CA LEU A 124 -4.88 2.64 5.43
C LEU A 124 -6.09 2.62 4.49
N GLY A 125 -7.31 2.81 5.02
CA GLY A 125 -8.54 2.96 4.23
C GLY A 125 -9.39 1.70 4.11
N LEU A 126 -9.16 0.69 4.92
CA LEU A 126 -9.96 -0.54 4.90
C LEU A 126 -11.12 -0.47 5.90
N PRO A 127 -12.33 -0.89 5.52
CA PRO A 127 -13.44 -1.10 6.44
C PRO A 127 -13.35 -2.48 7.12
N ASP A 128 -14.14 -2.66 8.18
CA ASP A 128 -14.36 -3.95 8.81
C ASP A 128 -15.03 -4.97 7.88
N HIS A 129 -14.71 -6.26 8.11
CA HIS A 129 -15.36 -7.39 7.47
C HIS A 129 -15.53 -8.54 8.47
N TYR A 130 -16.27 -8.33 9.56
CA TYR A 130 -16.39 -9.28 10.70
C TYR A 130 -16.88 -10.68 10.34
N THR A 131 -17.55 -10.86 9.20
CA THR A 131 -17.98 -12.17 8.70
C THR A 131 -16.89 -12.92 7.94
N GLY A 132 -15.72 -12.29 7.75
CA GLY A 132 -14.58 -12.88 7.04
C GLY A 132 -13.85 -13.95 7.87
N PRO A 133 -13.04 -14.79 7.20
CA PRO A 133 -12.24 -15.82 7.85
C PRO A 133 -11.01 -15.21 8.58
N CYS A 134 -10.35 -16.01 9.42
CA CYS A 134 -9.10 -15.61 10.10
C CYS A 134 -7.97 -15.19 9.14
N THR A 135 -7.98 -15.63 7.89
CA THR A 135 -7.01 -15.23 6.86
C THR A 135 -7.18 -13.79 6.38
N GLU A 136 -8.31 -13.16 6.66
CA GLU A 136 -8.55 -11.74 6.45
C GLU A 136 -8.26 -10.98 7.75
N LEU A 137 -7.40 -9.97 7.68
CA LEU A 137 -7.05 -9.16 8.86
C LEU A 137 -8.24 -8.31 9.30
N MET A 138 -8.98 -7.75 8.32
CA MET A 138 -10.13 -6.88 8.59
C MET A 138 -11.38 -7.64 9.03
N SER A 139 -11.32 -8.98 9.21
CA SER A 139 -12.36 -9.73 9.92
C SER A 139 -12.34 -9.46 11.45
N GLY A 140 -11.34 -8.74 11.95
CA GLY A 140 -11.27 -8.27 13.32
C GLY A 140 -11.43 -9.39 14.35
N HIS A 141 -12.36 -9.18 15.27
CA HIS A 141 -12.72 -10.16 16.30
C HIS A 141 -13.63 -11.30 15.80
N GLY A 142 -14.21 -11.19 14.60
CA GLY A 142 -15.20 -12.13 14.07
C GLY A 142 -14.79 -13.61 14.12
N PRO A 143 -13.53 -13.99 13.77
CA PRO A 143 -13.05 -15.37 13.89
C PRO A 143 -12.78 -15.84 15.33
N GLY A 144 -12.89 -14.98 16.33
CA GLY A 144 -12.66 -15.28 17.74
C GLY A 144 -11.19 -15.35 18.15
N THR A 145 -10.98 -15.67 19.44
CA THR A 145 -9.66 -15.60 20.11
C THR A 145 -8.64 -16.64 19.59
N ALA A 146 -9.09 -17.70 18.93
CA ALA A 146 -8.20 -18.68 18.29
C ALA A 146 -7.46 -18.11 17.06
N CYS A 147 -7.97 -17.04 16.48
CA CYS A 147 -7.33 -16.40 15.31
C CYS A 147 -6.13 -15.55 15.74
N LYS A 148 -4.94 -15.93 15.26
CA LYS A 148 -3.66 -15.24 15.53
C LYS A 148 -3.02 -14.63 14.29
N ASN A 149 -3.73 -14.64 13.14
CA ASN A 149 -3.20 -14.01 11.92
C ASN A 149 -3.21 -12.49 12.04
N ALA A 150 -2.03 -11.90 12.07
CA ALA A 150 -1.81 -10.44 12.12
C ALA A 150 -1.32 -9.85 10.78
N LYS A 151 -1.43 -10.61 9.69
CA LYS A 151 -1.01 -10.18 8.35
C LYS A 151 -2.24 -9.92 7.48
N PRO A 152 -2.22 -8.84 6.67
CA PRO A 152 -3.27 -8.64 5.69
C PRO A 152 -3.29 -9.77 4.66
N SER A 153 -4.46 -10.09 4.16
CA SER A 153 -4.63 -10.95 2.99
C SER A 153 -4.13 -10.24 1.72
N ALA A 154 -3.88 -11.00 0.65
CA ALA A 154 -3.49 -10.41 -0.64
C ALA A 154 -4.53 -9.43 -1.19
N ALA A 155 -5.83 -9.69 -0.95
CA ALA A 155 -6.92 -8.80 -1.38
C ALA A 155 -6.92 -7.47 -0.60
N GLU A 156 -6.70 -7.52 0.72
CA GLU A 156 -6.58 -6.33 1.56
C GLU A 156 -5.35 -5.49 1.17
N ALA A 157 -4.20 -6.13 0.97
CA ALA A 157 -2.98 -5.48 0.50
C ALA A 157 -3.19 -4.80 -0.87
N ALA A 158 -3.82 -5.49 -1.83
CA ALA A 158 -4.12 -4.92 -3.15
C ALA A 158 -5.06 -3.71 -3.06
N LYS A 159 -6.05 -3.73 -2.16
CA LYS A 159 -6.97 -2.62 -1.94
C LYS A 159 -6.24 -1.40 -1.37
N VAL A 160 -5.36 -1.59 -0.37
CA VAL A 160 -4.50 -0.52 0.15
C VAL A 160 -3.59 0.03 -0.96
N GLN A 161 -2.89 -0.84 -1.70
CA GLN A 161 -2.04 -0.44 -2.82
C GLN A 161 -2.79 0.48 -3.80
N SER A 162 -4.00 0.06 -4.23
CA SER A 162 -4.80 0.85 -5.17
C SER A 162 -5.23 2.21 -4.62
N SER A 163 -5.44 2.32 -3.31
CA SER A 163 -5.85 3.58 -2.65
C SER A 163 -4.70 4.56 -2.46
N TRP A 164 -3.45 4.07 -2.48
CA TRP A 164 -2.25 4.88 -2.23
C TRP A 164 -1.38 5.07 -3.47
N VAL A 165 -1.82 4.65 -4.65
CA VAL A 165 -1.10 4.87 -5.93
C VAL A 165 -0.82 6.35 -6.13
N ASN A 166 0.46 6.69 -6.36
CA ASN A 166 0.94 8.06 -6.58
C ASN A 166 0.71 9.04 -5.42
N GLY A 167 0.53 8.53 -4.19
CA GLY A 167 0.26 9.39 -3.03
C GLY A 167 -1.06 10.14 -3.11
N LEU A 168 -1.96 9.76 -4.04
CA LEU A 168 -3.27 10.39 -4.20
C LEU A 168 -4.19 9.95 -3.09
N VAL A 169 -4.48 10.89 -2.20
CA VAL A 169 -5.33 10.73 -1.04
C VAL A 169 -6.64 11.43 -1.31
N ALA A 170 -7.70 10.68 -1.58
CA ALA A 170 -9.06 11.22 -1.44
C ALA A 170 -9.40 11.23 0.06
N GLN A 171 -9.48 12.41 0.66
CA GLN A 171 -9.87 12.52 2.08
C GLN A 171 -11.34 12.12 2.22
N THR A 172 -11.59 11.06 2.98
CA THR A 172 -12.93 10.67 3.43
C THR A 172 -13.20 11.28 4.81
N ALA A 173 -14.47 11.44 5.17
CA ALA A 173 -14.85 11.90 6.51
C ALA A 173 -14.32 10.95 7.59
N GLU A 174 -13.97 11.47 8.76
CA GLU A 174 -13.54 10.66 9.90
C GLU A 174 -14.62 9.63 10.26
N THR A 175 -14.22 8.39 10.37
CA THR A 175 -15.07 7.25 10.71
C THR A 175 -14.52 6.57 11.97
N ARG A 176 -15.40 6.20 12.89
CA ARG A 176 -15.05 5.33 14.00
C ARG A 176 -15.25 3.88 13.55
N ALA A 177 -14.20 3.09 13.62
CA ALA A 177 -14.23 1.66 13.40
C ALA A 177 -13.89 0.93 14.72
N VAL A 178 -14.54 -0.19 14.98
CA VAL A 178 -14.39 -1.00 16.20
C VAL A 178 -13.88 -2.38 15.80
N ALA A 179 -12.84 -2.84 16.48
CA ALA A 179 -12.23 -4.15 16.26
C ALA A 179 -12.99 -5.31 16.95
#